data_0c9ce845e68f65ed776b37315de08754
#
_entry.id   0c9ce845e68f65ed776b37315de08754
#
_cell.length_a   1.000
_cell.length_b   1.000
_cell.length_c   1.000
_cell.angle_alpha   90.00
_cell.angle_beta   90.00
_cell.angle_gamma   90.00
#
_symmetry.space_group_name_H-M   'P 1'
#
loop_
_entity.id
_entity.type
_entity.pdbx_description
1 polymer ?
#
loop_
_entity_poly.entity_id
_entity_poly.type
_entity_poly.pdbx_seq_one_letter_code
_entity_poly.pdbx_strand_id
1 'polypeptide(L)'
;MLTTVIGAYPKPSYLKITDWFNASGGTDTEYPTKFYEDEIKKMGDNVEELFNKATKEIISDQEECGIDILTDGEVRRENYIHYHCRYLEGIDFTNLTEKVARTGNYKCWLPTITSKVKAKESFLVEEWKKNQSLTNKDLKITIPGPMTITDTIANTFYDSDAVSYTHLTLPTSQYV
;
A
#
# COMPACT_ATOMS: atom_id res chain seq x y z
N MET A 1 5.03 -16.32 -24.03
CA MET A 1 5.65 -15.36 -23.09
C MET A 1 4.61 -15.09 -22.03
N LEU A 2 4.93 -15.22 -20.74
CA LEU A 2 3.99 -14.93 -19.67
C LEU A 2 3.73 -13.42 -19.58
N THR A 3 2.47 -13.06 -19.37
CA THR A 3 2.01 -11.68 -19.23
C THR A 3 1.58 -11.39 -17.78
N THR A 4 1.78 -10.18 -17.32
CA THR A 4 1.31 -9.68 -16.03
C THR A 4 1.14 -8.18 -16.07
N VAL A 5 0.42 -7.61 -15.12
CA VAL A 5 0.28 -6.15 -14.90
C VAL A 5 1.14 -5.69 -13.73
N ILE A 6 1.37 -4.38 -13.58
CA ILE A 6 2.22 -3.85 -12.51
C ILE A 6 1.64 -4.19 -11.13
N GLY A 7 0.43 -3.73 -10.82
CA GLY A 7 -0.21 -3.98 -9.51
C GLY A 7 -1.51 -3.21 -9.37
N ALA A 8 -1.43 -1.90 -9.18
CA ALA A 8 -2.57 -1.06 -8.88
C ALA A 8 -3.57 -0.93 -10.03
N TYR A 9 -4.85 -1.01 -9.70
CA TYR A 9 -6.00 -0.77 -10.57
C TYR A 9 -6.85 0.39 -10.05
N PRO A 10 -7.59 1.09 -10.94
CA PRO A 10 -8.61 2.04 -10.50
C PRO A 10 -9.64 1.36 -9.60
N LYS A 11 -9.94 1.96 -8.47
CA LYS A 11 -10.94 1.41 -7.55
C LYS A 11 -12.34 1.64 -8.08
N PRO A 12 -13.25 0.66 -7.95
CA PRO A 12 -14.66 0.86 -8.27
C PRO A 12 -15.27 2.01 -7.48
N SER A 13 -16.23 2.70 -8.08
CA SER A 13 -16.86 3.91 -7.51
C SER A 13 -17.57 3.69 -6.16
N TYR A 14 -17.91 2.46 -5.83
CA TYR A 14 -18.50 2.09 -4.54
C TYR A 14 -17.47 1.97 -3.40
N LEU A 15 -16.17 1.82 -3.72
CA LEU A 15 -15.08 1.89 -2.74
C LEU A 15 -14.70 3.36 -2.51
N LYS A 16 -15.07 3.89 -1.36
CA LYS A 16 -14.87 5.30 -1.01
C LYS A 16 -13.57 5.50 -0.22
N ILE A 17 -12.46 5.03 -0.78
CA ILE A 17 -11.11 5.29 -0.25
C ILE A 17 -10.27 6.02 -1.28
N THR A 18 -9.27 6.73 -0.81
CA THR A 18 -8.30 7.45 -1.65
C THR A 18 -7.77 6.54 -2.75
N ASP A 19 -7.79 7.02 -3.99
CA ASP A 19 -7.36 6.28 -5.16
C ASP A 19 -6.46 7.13 -6.04
N TRP A 20 -5.34 6.57 -6.40
CA TRP A 20 -4.37 7.16 -7.32
C TRP A 20 -4.99 7.54 -8.67
N PHE A 21 -5.96 6.77 -9.17
CA PHE A 21 -6.53 6.95 -10.51
C PHE A 21 -7.75 7.87 -10.54
N ASN A 22 -8.48 8.00 -9.41
CA ASN A 22 -9.77 8.68 -9.36
C ASN A 22 -9.71 10.09 -8.77
N ALA A 23 -8.54 10.59 -8.43
CA ALA A 23 -8.38 11.93 -7.92
C ALA A 23 -8.72 12.95 -9.00
N SER A 24 -9.78 13.73 -8.80
CA SER A 24 -10.13 14.86 -9.66
C SER A 24 -9.02 15.92 -9.56
N GLY A 25 -8.24 16.08 -10.63
CA GLY A 25 -7.11 17.00 -10.67
C GLY A 25 -5.75 16.38 -10.36
N GLY A 26 -5.66 15.05 -10.31
CA GLY A 26 -4.44 14.32 -10.00
C GLY A 26 -4.48 13.67 -8.61
N THR A 27 -3.46 12.92 -8.28
CA THR A 27 -3.29 12.27 -6.98
C THR A 27 -3.22 13.34 -5.89
N ASP A 28 -3.87 13.10 -4.75
CA ASP A 28 -3.57 13.86 -3.54
C ASP A 28 -2.14 13.54 -3.10
N THR A 29 -1.19 14.28 -3.67
CA THR A 29 0.22 14.13 -3.35
C THR A 29 0.58 14.84 -2.05
N GLU A 30 -0.28 15.73 -1.56
CA GLU A 30 -0.05 16.47 -0.32
C GLU A 30 -0.36 15.60 0.90
N TYR A 31 -1.46 14.84 0.87
CA TYR A 31 -1.91 14.00 1.99
C TYR A 31 -2.22 12.55 1.56
N PRO A 32 -1.25 11.80 1.05
CA PRO A 32 -1.50 10.53 0.37
C PRO A 32 -2.04 9.41 1.26
N THR A 33 -2.10 9.60 2.58
CA THR A 33 -2.51 8.56 3.55
C THR A 33 -3.38 9.07 4.70
N LYS A 34 -3.57 10.39 4.81
CA LYS A 34 -4.18 11.04 5.98
C LYS A 34 -5.59 10.57 6.29
N PHE A 35 -6.38 10.34 5.26
CA PHE A 35 -7.82 10.10 5.40
C PHE A 35 -8.21 8.63 5.43
N TYR A 36 -7.28 7.72 5.17
CA TYR A 36 -7.55 6.29 4.97
C TYR A 36 -8.34 5.65 6.13
N GLU A 37 -7.92 5.85 7.37
CA GLU A 37 -8.59 5.25 8.52
C GLU A 37 -10.02 5.76 8.71
N ASP A 38 -10.25 7.05 8.44
CA ASP A 38 -11.58 7.64 8.51
C ASP A 38 -12.47 7.17 7.35
N GLU A 39 -11.91 6.97 6.16
CA GLU A 39 -12.60 6.41 5.01
C GLU A 39 -13.03 4.96 5.29
N ILE A 40 -12.14 4.13 5.85
CA ILE A 40 -12.45 2.76 6.28
C ILE A 40 -13.58 2.76 7.33
N LYS A 41 -13.49 3.60 8.36
CA LYS A 41 -14.53 3.71 9.39
C LYS A 41 -15.89 4.12 8.82
N LYS A 42 -15.92 5.03 7.84
CA LYS A 42 -17.17 5.47 7.18
C LYS A 42 -17.83 4.36 6.36
N MET A 43 -17.06 3.41 5.82
CA MET A 43 -17.61 2.25 5.11
C MET A 43 -18.20 1.18 6.05
N GLY A 44 -17.86 1.23 7.34
CA GLY A 44 -18.43 0.38 8.38
C GLY A 44 -18.11 -1.11 8.21
N ASP A 45 -19.01 -1.97 8.73
CA ASP A 45 -18.78 -3.42 8.80
C ASP A 45 -18.75 -4.11 7.42
N ASN A 46 -19.27 -3.47 6.39
CA ASN A 46 -19.31 -4.01 5.03
C ASN A 46 -18.00 -3.82 4.25
N VAL A 47 -16.98 -3.16 4.82
CA VAL A 47 -15.73 -2.83 4.12
C VAL A 47 -15.04 -4.07 3.54
N GLU A 48 -15.01 -5.17 4.28
CA GLU A 48 -14.39 -6.42 3.84
C GLU A 48 -15.13 -7.05 2.64
N GLU A 49 -16.45 -7.00 2.63
CA GLU A 49 -17.25 -7.47 1.50
C GLU A 49 -17.01 -6.63 0.25
N LEU A 50 -16.93 -5.31 0.42
CA LEU A 50 -16.63 -4.39 -0.67
C LEU A 50 -15.23 -4.60 -1.26
N PHE A 51 -14.22 -4.81 -0.42
CA PHE A 51 -12.88 -5.16 -0.88
C PHE A 51 -12.86 -6.48 -1.63
N ASN A 52 -13.50 -7.52 -1.10
CA ASN A 52 -13.57 -8.83 -1.76
C ASN A 52 -14.28 -8.75 -3.11
N LYS A 53 -15.37 -8.00 -3.18
CA LYS A 53 -16.09 -7.75 -4.44
C LYS A 53 -15.19 -7.07 -5.46
N ALA A 54 -14.54 -5.97 -5.08
CA ALA A 54 -13.67 -5.22 -5.96
C ALA A 54 -12.45 -6.03 -6.44
N THR A 55 -11.82 -6.79 -5.54
CA THR A 55 -10.71 -7.69 -5.91
C THR A 55 -11.18 -8.74 -6.93
N LYS A 56 -12.35 -9.34 -6.72
CA LYS A 56 -12.92 -10.33 -7.64
C LYS A 56 -13.21 -9.74 -9.02
N GLU A 57 -13.79 -8.55 -9.08
CA GLU A 57 -14.05 -7.84 -10.35
C GLU A 57 -12.74 -7.59 -11.11
N ILE A 58 -11.70 -7.06 -10.44
CA ILE A 58 -10.40 -6.79 -11.06
C ILE A 58 -9.68 -8.06 -11.51
N ILE A 59 -9.79 -9.15 -10.76
CA ILE A 59 -9.28 -10.46 -11.17
C ILE A 59 -9.99 -10.93 -12.43
N SER A 60 -11.33 -10.84 -12.48
CA SER A 60 -12.13 -11.21 -13.64
C SER A 60 -11.74 -10.42 -14.89
N ASP A 61 -11.56 -9.11 -14.76
CA ASP A 61 -11.14 -8.24 -15.87
C ASP A 61 -9.77 -8.67 -16.43
N GLN A 62 -8.83 -9.02 -15.56
CA GLN A 62 -7.50 -9.51 -15.97
C GLN A 62 -7.59 -10.88 -16.67
N GLU A 63 -8.44 -11.79 -16.17
CA GLU A 63 -8.69 -13.10 -16.77
C GLU A 63 -9.30 -12.96 -18.17
N GLU A 64 -10.28 -12.07 -18.35
CA GLU A 64 -10.93 -11.77 -19.62
C GLU A 64 -9.96 -11.15 -20.62
N CYS A 65 -9.00 -10.34 -20.15
CA CYS A 65 -7.92 -9.80 -20.95
C CYS A 65 -6.82 -10.81 -21.30
N GLY A 66 -6.88 -12.03 -20.78
CA GLY A 66 -5.91 -13.08 -21.06
C GLY A 66 -4.58 -12.91 -20.34
N ILE A 67 -4.54 -12.21 -19.20
CA ILE A 67 -3.34 -12.08 -18.38
C ILE A 67 -3.01 -13.43 -17.72
N ASP A 68 -1.74 -13.82 -17.72
CA ASP A 68 -1.29 -15.11 -17.18
C ASP A 68 -1.09 -15.08 -15.67
N ILE A 69 -0.42 -14.05 -15.13
CA ILE A 69 -0.15 -13.87 -13.71
C ILE A 69 -0.90 -12.62 -13.24
N LEU A 70 -1.89 -12.82 -12.37
CA LEU A 70 -2.80 -11.78 -11.93
C LEU A 70 -2.27 -10.97 -10.75
N THR A 71 -2.94 -9.86 -10.42
CA THR A 71 -2.74 -9.08 -9.19
C THR A 71 -4.08 -8.86 -8.50
N ASP A 72 -4.04 -8.51 -7.21
CA ASP A 72 -5.20 -8.10 -6.44
C ASP A 72 -5.68 -6.66 -6.76
N GLY A 73 -4.99 -5.98 -7.67
CA GLY A 73 -5.29 -4.60 -8.04
C GLY A 73 -4.97 -3.56 -6.96
N GLU A 74 -4.34 -3.98 -5.86
CA GLU A 74 -4.03 -3.13 -4.69
C GLU A 74 -5.28 -2.44 -4.11
N VAL A 75 -6.43 -3.12 -4.19
CA VAL A 75 -7.75 -2.54 -3.91
C VAL A 75 -7.85 -1.98 -2.49
N ARG A 76 -7.17 -2.65 -1.53
CA ARG A 76 -7.18 -2.29 -0.11
C ARG A 76 -6.30 -1.10 0.23
N ARG A 77 -5.43 -0.68 -0.70
CA ARG A 77 -4.34 0.25 -0.44
C ARG A 77 -4.67 1.63 -0.93
N GLU A 78 -4.69 2.61 -0.03
CA GLU A 78 -4.75 4.02 -0.37
C GLU A 78 -3.47 4.49 -1.07
N ASN A 79 -2.36 3.91 -0.61
CA ASN A 79 -1.03 4.13 -1.15
C ASN A 79 -0.23 2.84 -0.97
N TYR A 80 0.35 2.30 -2.03
CA TYR A 80 1.02 1.00 -2.01
C TYR A 80 2.20 0.92 -1.03
N ILE A 81 2.80 2.06 -0.64
CA ILE A 81 3.91 2.12 0.31
C ILE A 81 3.37 2.25 1.73
N HIS A 82 2.55 3.26 1.99
CA HIS A 82 2.06 3.59 3.32
C HIS A 82 1.17 2.48 3.90
N TYR A 83 0.41 1.80 3.07
CA TYR A 83 -0.38 0.64 3.49
C TYR A 83 0.49 -0.41 4.21
N HIS A 84 1.66 -0.76 3.65
CA HIS A 84 2.59 -1.71 4.27
C HIS A 84 3.20 -1.14 5.57
N CYS A 85 3.48 0.14 5.61
CA CYS A 85 4.03 0.81 6.78
C CYS A 85 3.10 0.79 7.99
N ARG A 86 1.79 0.63 7.81
CA ARG A 86 0.80 0.48 8.91
C ARG A 86 1.02 -0.79 9.73
N TYR A 87 1.64 -1.80 9.14
CA TYR A 87 1.98 -3.07 9.79
C TYR A 87 3.40 -3.11 10.36
N LEU A 88 4.03 -1.94 10.46
CA LEU A 88 5.32 -1.75 11.15
C LEU A 88 5.10 -0.93 12.42
N GLU A 89 5.73 -1.37 13.51
CA GLU A 89 5.88 -0.54 14.71
C GLU A 89 6.89 0.56 14.46
N GLY A 90 6.76 1.66 15.19
CA GLY A 90 7.71 2.78 15.13
C GLY A 90 7.39 3.83 14.07
N ILE A 91 6.31 3.67 13.31
CA ILE A 91 5.84 4.63 12.32
C ILE A 91 4.54 5.28 12.80
N ASP A 92 4.54 6.60 12.92
CA ASP A 92 3.39 7.40 13.34
C ASP A 92 2.61 7.89 12.12
N PHE A 93 1.33 7.56 12.08
CA PHE A 93 0.37 7.99 11.07
C PHE A 93 -0.53 9.14 11.54
N THR A 94 -0.43 9.53 12.81
CA THR A 94 -1.25 10.58 13.40
C THR A 94 -0.59 11.95 13.24
N ASN A 95 0.71 12.03 13.56
CA ASN A 95 1.51 13.24 13.45
C ASN A 95 2.40 13.16 12.21
N LEU A 96 1.84 13.57 11.08
CA LEU A 96 2.55 13.55 9.80
C LEU A 96 3.60 14.65 9.76
N THR A 97 4.71 14.38 9.09
CA THR A 97 5.79 15.36 8.87
C THR A 97 5.82 15.80 7.42
N GLU A 98 5.93 17.12 7.20
CA GLU A 98 6.15 17.68 5.85
C GLU A 98 7.53 17.25 5.35
N LYS A 99 7.58 16.61 4.20
CA LYS A 99 8.80 16.25 3.48
C LYS A 99 8.71 16.74 2.04
N VAL A 100 9.83 17.25 1.53
CA VAL A 100 9.95 17.57 0.11
C VAL A 100 10.35 16.31 -0.63
N ALA A 101 9.49 15.84 -1.52
CA ALA A 101 9.68 14.60 -2.26
C ALA A 101 10.17 14.84 -3.70
N ARG A 102 10.75 13.80 -4.30
CA ARG A 102 11.22 13.76 -5.69
C ARG A 102 12.04 14.98 -6.09
N THR A 103 13.17 15.17 -5.42
CA THR A 103 14.14 16.23 -5.75
C THR A 103 13.56 17.66 -5.73
N GLY A 104 12.58 17.92 -4.87
CA GLY A 104 12.02 19.26 -4.69
C GLY A 104 10.75 19.55 -5.48
N ASN A 105 10.19 18.55 -6.18
CA ASN A 105 9.06 18.80 -7.08
C ASN A 105 7.72 19.03 -6.35
N TYR A 106 7.54 18.46 -5.16
CA TYR A 106 6.34 18.71 -4.36
C TYR A 106 6.57 18.45 -2.87
N LYS A 107 5.73 19.08 -2.05
CA LYS A 107 5.65 18.86 -0.61
C LYS A 107 4.54 17.89 -0.30
N CYS A 108 4.79 17.00 0.67
CA CYS A 108 3.79 16.05 1.13
C CYS A 108 3.92 15.80 2.64
N TRP A 109 2.80 15.49 3.26
CA TRP A 109 2.71 15.13 4.66
C TRP A 109 2.73 13.61 4.79
N LEU A 110 3.80 13.08 5.35
CA LEU A 110 4.13 11.67 5.34
C LEU A 110 4.10 11.06 6.74
N PRO A 111 3.79 9.74 6.83
CA PRO A 111 4.00 8.97 8.04
C PRO A 111 5.45 9.13 8.49
N THR A 112 5.67 9.15 9.81
CA THR A 112 6.96 9.51 10.38
C THR A 112 7.52 8.39 11.24
N ILE A 113 8.77 7.99 11.00
CA ILE A 113 9.49 7.10 11.91
C ILE A 113 9.82 7.89 13.19
N THR A 114 9.21 7.51 14.31
CA THR A 114 9.36 8.16 15.61
C THR A 114 10.00 7.26 16.67
N SER A 115 10.16 5.98 16.36
CA SER A 115 10.85 5.01 17.24
C SER A 115 11.43 3.86 16.39
N LYS A 116 12.07 2.88 17.05
CA LYS A 116 12.69 1.73 16.36
C LYS A 116 11.65 0.96 15.54
N VAL A 117 11.90 0.83 14.24
CA VAL A 117 11.04 0.05 13.32
C VAL A 117 11.16 -1.43 13.62
N LYS A 118 10.01 -2.11 13.72
CA LYS A 118 9.89 -3.56 13.87
C LYS A 118 8.69 -4.08 13.09
N ALA A 119 8.75 -5.33 12.64
CA ALA A 119 7.57 -6.00 12.11
C ALA A 119 6.53 -6.18 13.23
N LYS A 120 5.29 -5.80 12.97
CA LYS A 120 4.18 -5.90 13.90
C LYS A 120 3.50 -7.25 13.76
N GLU A 121 3.12 -7.59 12.54
CA GLU A 121 2.44 -8.84 12.21
C GLU A 121 2.66 -9.22 10.75
N SER A 122 2.47 -10.50 10.43
CA SER A 122 2.48 -10.98 9.05
C SER A 122 1.05 -10.90 8.48
N PHE A 123 0.76 -9.86 7.70
CA PHE A 123 -0.55 -9.63 7.10
C PHE A 123 -0.63 -10.08 5.63
N LEU A 124 0.47 -9.95 4.88
CA LEU A 124 0.51 -10.19 3.44
C LEU A 124 0.17 -11.62 3.05
N VAL A 125 0.60 -12.60 3.84
CA VAL A 125 0.36 -14.02 3.55
C VAL A 125 -1.14 -14.34 3.58
N GLU A 126 -1.84 -13.84 4.60
CA GLU A 126 -3.29 -14.09 4.73
C GLU A 126 -4.08 -13.30 3.67
N GLU A 127 -3.68 -12.07 3.37
CA GLU A 127 -4.25 -11.28 2.29
C GLU A 127 -4.05 -11.98 0.93
N TRP A 128 -2.84 -12.47 0.65
CA TRP A 128 -2.55 -13.22 -0.57
C TRP A 128 -3.36 -14.51 -0.67
N LYS A 129 -3.42 -15.34 0.38
CA LYS A 129 -4.22 -16.57 0.39
C LYS A 129 -5.68 -16.31 0.08
N LYS A 130 -6.25 -15.27 0.69
CA LYS A 130 -7.62 -14.85 0.47
C LYS A 130 -7.85 -14.46 -0.99
N ASN A 131 -6.97 -13.64 -1.56
CA ASN A 131 -7.07 -13.18 -2.93
C ASN A 131 -6.79 -14.33 -3.94
N GLN A 132 -5.81 -15.21 -3.66
CA GLN A 132 -5.54 -16.39 -4.48
C GLN A 132 -6.73 -17.35 -4.55
N SER A 133 -7.56 -17.44 -3.50
CA SER A 133 -8.76 -18.28 -3.51
C SER A 133 -9.85 -17.81 -4.47
N LEU A 134 -9.73 -16.60 -5.02
CA LEU A 134 -10.69 -16.03 -5.98
C LEU A 134 -10.41 -16.44 -7.44
N THR A 135 -9.28 -17.08 -7.71
CA THR A 135 -8.86 -17.48 -9.06
C THR A 135 -8.10 -18.80 -9.05
N ASN A 136 -8.11 -19.51 -10.18
CA ASN A 136 -7.26 -20.69 -10.43
C ASN A 136 -5.93 -20.35 -11.11
N LYS A 137 -5.72 -19.09 -11.52
CA LYS A 137 -4.45 -18.61 -12.07
C LYS A 137 -3.51 -18.19 -10.95
N ASP A 138 -2.22 -18.11 -11.24
CA ASP A 138 -1.24 -17.58 -10.31
C ASP A 138 -1.51 -16.10 -10.01
N LEU A 139 -1.52 -15.74 -8.75
CA LEU A 139 -1.68 -14.37 -8.29
C LEU A 139 -0.42 -13.91 -7.56
N LYS A 140 0.14 -12.81 -8.01
CA LYS A 140 1.25 -12.12 -7.34
C LYS A 140 0.73 -11.00 -6.44
N ILE A 141 1.45 -10.72 -5.37
CA ILE A 141 1.25 -9.53 -4.53
C ILE A 141 2.44 -8.59 -4.69
N THR A 142 2.18 -7.30 -4.74
CA THR A 142 3.20 -6.26 -4.85
C THR A 142 3.60 -5.76 -3.47
N ILE A 143 4.90 -5.56 -3.26
CA ILE A 143 5.46 -5.01 -2.02
C ILE A 143 6.47 -3.90 -2.35
N PRO A 144 6.49 -2.79 -1.60
CA PRO A 144 7.50 -1.75 -1.77
C PRO A 144 8.85 -2.24 -1.26
N GLY A 145 9.90 -1.91 -1.99
CA GLY A 145 11.25 -2.12 -1.51
C GLY A 145 11.58 -1.17 -0.34
N PRO A 146 12.53 -1.54 0.55
CA PRO A 146 12.88 -0.73 1.71
C PRO A 146 13.43 0.66 1.34
N MET A 147 14.10 0.80 0.20
CA MET A 147 14.54 2.09 -0.31
C MET A 147 13.36 2.99 -0.67
N THR A 148 12.34 2.42 -1.32
CA THR A 148 11.11 3.16 -1.66
C THR A 148 10.38 3.61 -0.40
N ILE A 149 10.35 2.78 0.64
CA ILE A 149 9.77 3.16 1.94
C ILE A 149 10.56 4.33 2.53
N THR A 150 11.88 4.22 2.61
CA THR A 150 12.74 5.28 3.18
C THR A 150 12.57 6.62 2.47
N ASP A 151 12.46 6.60 1.15
CA ASP A 151 12.29 7.84 0.36
C ASP A 151 10.91 8.50 0.57
N THR A 152 9.90 7.71 0.89
CA THR A 152 8.50 8.15 0.91
C THR A 152 7.87 8.23 2.31
N ILE A 153 8.64 8.02 3.36
CA ILE A 153 8.25 8.32 4.74
C ILE A 153 9.22 9.34 5.34
N ALA A 154 8.80 10.03 6.40
CA ALA A 154 9.69 10.91 7.15
C ALA A 154 10.43 10.14 8.25
N ASN A 155 11.61 10.62 8.63
CA ASN A 155 12.43 10.02 9.68
C ASN A 155 12.85 11.10 10.68
N THR A 156 12.45 10.93 11.93
CA THR A 156 12.84 11.79 13.07
C THR A 156 13.55 11.01 14.17
N PHE A 157 13.73 9.72 14.00
CA PHE A 157 14.29 8.83 15.02
C PHE A 157 15.72 8.37 14.71
N TYR A 158 15.99 7.96 13.48
CA TYR A 158 17.32 7.52 13.09
C TYR A 158 18.17 8.69 12.63
N ASP A 159 19.50 8.61 12.88
CA ASP A 159 20.45 9.66 12.52
C ASP A 159 20.52 9.97 11.02
N SER A 160 20.12 9.01 10.18
CA SER A 160 20.08 9.19 8.73
C SER A 160 19.10 8.21 8.06
N ASP A 161 18.73 8.50 6.82
CA ASP A 161 17.91 7.62 5.99
C ASP A 161 18.64 6.29 5.68
N ALA A 162 19.98 6.28 5.64
CA ALA A 162 20.76 5.06 5.45
C ALA A 162 20.62 4.11 6.65
N VAL A 163 20.57 4.64 7.88
CA VAL A 163 20.30 3.84 9.09
C VAL A 163 18.87 3.33 9.09
N SER A 164 17.90 4.20 8.73
CA SER A 164 16.50 3.83 8.57
C SER A 164 16.32 2.69 7.56
N TYR A 165 16.95 2.78 6.39
CA TYR A 165 16.97 1.73 5.36
C TYR A 165 17.45 0.39 5.91
N THR A 166 18.55 0.40 6.67
CA THR A 166 19.10 -0.83 7.27
C THR A 166 18.09 -1.50 8.20
N HIS A 167 17.40 -0.71 9.01
CA HIS A 167 16.38 -1.24 9.93
C HIS A 167 15.12 -1.73 9.22
N LEU A 168 14.75 -1.14 8.09
CA LEU A 168 13.64 -1.61 7.26
C LEU A 168 13.96 -2.91 6.51
N THR A 169 15.23 -3.14 6.14
CA THR A 169 15.64 -4.39 5.48
C THR A 169 15.68 -5.58 6.43
N LEU A 170 16.06 -5.38 7.68
CA LEU A 170 16.14 -6.45 8.69
C LEU A 170 14.79 -7.11 8.98
N PRO A 171 13.68 -6.37 9.18
CA PRO A 171 12.36 -6.97 9.36
C PRO A 171 11.89 -7.79 8.15
N THR A 172 12.23 -7.39 6.93
CA THR A 172 11.83 -8.12 5.71
C THR A 172 12.62 -9.41 5.49
N SER A 173 13.85 -9.51 6.01
CA SER A 173 14.68 -10.70 5.90
C SER A 173 14.33 -11.81 6.90
N GLN A 174 13.52 -11.54 7.91
CA GLN A 174 13.10 -12.53 8.92
C GLN A 174 11.90 -13.39 8.49
N TYR A 175 11.34 -13.15 7.32
CA TYR A 175 10.16 -13.84 6.79
C TYR A 175 10.43 -14.63 5.48
N VAL A 176 11.69 -14.91 5.20
CA VAL A 176 12.11 -15.83 4.09
C VAL A 176 12.43 -17.20 4.65
#